data_b68bde8a60f2e8033b5e0c566da4e023
#
_entry.id   b68bde8a60f2e8033b5e0c566da4e023
#
_cell.length_a   1.000
_cell.length_b   1.000
_cell.length_c   1.000
_cell.angle_alpha   90.00
_cell.angle_beta   90.00
_cell.angle_gamma   90.00
#
_symmetry.space_group_name_H-M   'P 1'
#
loop_
_entity.id
_entity.type
_entity.pdbx_description
1 polymer ?
#
loop_
_entity_poly.entity_id
_entity_poly.type
_entity_poly.pdbx_seq_one_letter_code
_entity_poly.pdbx_strand_id
1 'polypeptide(L)'
;MTVKQELNQLLYKQQEESYSHISIEEEFAFYRNIANGNLDVLQGDLLTENREHMGILSHNPLQNRKYHLVILVAMITRFCIERGLEPEESYTLSDLFIRKIDSAISEKQLETIKIDVITEFTNTMHAIKQGKNYSYHVRHGIDYI
;
A
#
# COMPACT_ATOMS: atom_id res chain seq x y z
N MET A 1 31.42 -11.27 -0.62
CA MET A 1 30.87 -10.34 -1.64
C MET A 1 30.25 -9.14 -0.93
N THR A 2 30.57 -7.94 -1.40
CA THR A 2 29.99 -6.73 -0.84
C THR A 2 28.57 -6.50 -1.37
N VAL A 3 27.79 -5.69 -0.67
CA VAL A 3 26.45 -5.29 -1.12
C VAL A 3 26.50 -4.65 -2.51
N LYS A 4 27.52 -3.81 -2.75
CA LYS A 4 27.68 -3.16 -4.04
C LYS A 4 27.92 -4.17 -5.17
N GLN A 5 28.70 -5.20 -4.90
CA GLN A 5 28.93 -6.27 -5.89
C GLN A 5 27.65 -7.06 -6.16
N GLU A 6 26.89 -7.37 -5.11
CA GLU A 6 25.60 -8.05 -5.24
C GLU A 6 24.61 -7.20 -6.04
N LEU A 7 24.57 -5.91 -5.75
CA LEU A 7 23.70 -4.96 -6.47
C LEU A 7 24.04 -4.95 -7.97
N ASN A 8 25.32 -4.84 -8.30
CA ASN A 8 25.75 -4.80 -9.69
C ASN A 8 25.39 -6.09 -10.43
N GLN A 9 25.50 -7.24 -9.77
CA GLN A 9 25.09 -8.52 -10.37
C GLN A 9 23.59 -8.56 -10.65
N LEU A 10 22.78 -8.10 -9.70
CA LEU A 10 21.33 -8.05 -9.88
C LEU A 10 20.93 -7.09 -11.00
N LEU A 11 21.53 -5.91 -11.05
CA LEU A 11 21.24 -4.92 -12.10
C LEU A 11 21.58 -5.47 -13.49
N TYR A 12 22.71 -6.15 -13.60
CA TYR A 12 23.13 -6.77 -14.86
C TYR A 12 22.14 -7.84 -15.31
N LYS A 13 21.72 -8.70 -14.38
CA LYS A 13 20.74 -9.76 -14.66
C LYS A 13 19.41 -9.17 -15.11
N GLN A 14 18.93 -8.13 -14.40
CA GLN A 14 17.68 -7.46 -14.76
C GLN A 14 17.76 -6.82 -16.14
N GLN A 15 18.90 -6.24 -16.48
CA GLN A 15 19.12 -5.65 -17.80
C GLN A 15 19.08 -6.72 -18.88
N GLU A 16 19.68 -7.88 -18.66
CA GLU A 16 19.64 -8.98 -19.61
C GLU A 16 18.24 -9.53 -19.80
N GLU A 17 17.44 -9.56 -18.76
CA GLU A 17 16.07 -10.05 -18.79
C GLU A 17 15.09 -8.97 -19.24
N SER A 18 15.58 -7.77 -19.57
CA SER A 18 14.75 -6.61 -19.92
C SER A 18 13.71 -6.29 -18.84
N TYR A 19 14.09 -6.50 -17.60
CA TYR A 19 13.21 -6.22 -16.45
C TYR A 19 13.49 -4.84 -15.89
N SER A 20 12.42 -4.12 -15.54
CA SER A 20 12.50 -2.90 -14.76
C SER A 20 11.33 -2.81 -13.80
N HIS A 21 11.56 -2.16 -12.67
CA HIS A 21 10.51 -1.88 -11.70
C HIS A 21 9.54 -0.82 -12.25
N ILE A 22 8.38 -0.72 -11.62
CA ILE A 22 7.43 0.37 -11.91
C ILE A 22 8.15 1.72 -11.74
N SER A 23 7.79 2.71 -12.56
CA SER A 23 8.38 4.03 -12.41
C SER A 23 7.92 4.68 -11.10
N ILE A 24 8.80 5.51 -10.52
CA ILE A 24 8.48 6.24 -9.29
C ILE A 24 7.27 7.16 -9.51
N GLU A 25 7.13 7.72 -10.70
CA GLU A 25 6.01 8.59 -11.05
C GLU A 25 4.67 7.87 -10.99
N GLU A 26 4.61 6.67 -11.55
CA GLU A 26 3.39 5.85 -11.53
C GLU A 26 3.05 5.38 -10.12
N GLU A 27 4.06 4.91 -9.38
CA GLU A 27 3.87 4.45 -8.00
C GLU A 27 3.36 5.57 -7.12
N PHE A 28 4.00 6.74 -7.18
CA PHE A 28 3.63 7.86 -6.33
C PHE A 28 2.29 8.47 -6.75
N ALA A 29 1.95 8.47 -8.05
CA ALA A 29 0.64 8.90 -8.50
C ALA A 29 -0.48 8.06 -7.88
N PHE A 30 -0.26 6.75 -7.79
CA PHE A 30 -1.21 5.85 -7.14
C PHE A 30 -1.43 6.22 -5.67
N TYR A 31 -0.35 6.40 -4.92
CA TYR A 31 -0.45 6.79 -3.50
C TYR A 31 -1.09 8.17 -3.32
N ARG A 32 -0.74 9.12 -4.18
CA ARG A 32 -1.33 10.47 -4.13
C ARG A 32 -2.83 10.43 -4.40
N ASN A 33 -3.29 9.62 -5.33
CA ASN A 33 -4.72 9.48 -5.61
C ASN A 33 -5.48 8.98 -4.39
N ILE A 34 -4.94 8.00 -3.68
CA ILE A 34 -5.52 7.51 -2.44
C ILE A 34 -5.53 8.61 -1.37
N ALA A 35 -4.41 9.28 -1.18
CA ALA A 35 -4.25 10.32 -0.16
C ALA A 35 -5.13 11.54 -0.45
N ASN A 36 -5.46 11.79 -1.70
CA ASN A 36 -6.39 12.85 -2.09
C ASN A 36 -7.85 12.42 -2.00
N GLY A 37 -8.12 11.18 -1.63
CA GLY A 37 -9.49 10.69 -1.51
C GLY A 37 -10.20 10.53 -2.85
N ASN A 38 -9.45 10.25 -3.90
CA ASN A 38 -10.02 10.06 -5.25
C ASN A 38 -10.73 8.71 -5.31
N LEU A 39 -12.06 8.72 -5.29
CA LEU A 39 -12.86 7.50 -5.27
C LEU A 39 -12.71 6.65 -6.54
N ASP A 40 -12.20 7.22 -7.63
CA ASP A 40 -11.96 6.48 -8.85
C ASP A 40 -10.94 5.34 -8.64
N VAL A 41 -10.09 5.47 -7.62
CA VAL A 41 -9.12 4.42 -7.25
C VAL A 41 -9.83 3.11 -6.89
N LEU A 42 -11.08 3.18 -6.47
CA LEU A 42 -11.85 2.01 -6.03
C LEU A 42 -12.47 1.23 -7.18
N GLN A 43 -12.24 1.65 -8.42
CA GLN A 43 -12.86 1.04 -9.59
C GLN A 43 -11.84 0.37 -10.50
N GLY A 44 -12.18 -0.85 -10.94
CA GLY A 44 -11.49 -1.54 -12.04
C GLY A 44 -10.00 -1.73 -11.88
N ASP A 45 -9.29 -1.37 -12.92
CA ASP A 45 -7.86 -1.65 -13.06
C ASP A 45 -6.98 -0.92 -12.06
N LEU A 46 -7.48 0.14 -11.42
CA LEU A 46 -6.70 0.89 -10.43
C LEU A 46 -6.42 0.06 -9.18
N LEU A 47 -7.23 -0.98 -8.93
CA LEU A 47 -7.01 -1.91 -7.82
C LEU A 47 -6.08 -3.05 -8.18
N THR A 48 -5.74 -3.23 -9.44
CA THR A 48 -4.88 -4.32 -9.86
C THR A 48 -3.41 -3.93 -9.74
N GLU A 49 -2.60 -4.90 -9.35
CA GLU A 49 -1.16 -4.71 -9.26
C GLU A 49 -0.50 -4.98 -10.61
N ASN A 50 0.52 -4.20 -10.92
CA ASN A 50 1.35 -4.46 -12.08
C ASN A 50 2.44 -5.46 -11.69
N ARG A 51 2.08 -6.75 -11.66
CA ARG A 51 2.97 -7.82 -11.20
C ARG A 51 4.24 -7.96 -12.04
N GLU A 52 4.19 -7.55 -13.30
CA GLU A 52 5.34 -7.62 -14.19
C GLU A 52 6.49 -6.72 -13.74
N HIS A 53 6.19 -5.68 -12.98
CA HIS A 53 7.17 -4.71 -12.51
C HIS A 53 7.41 -4.79 -11.00
N MET A 54 7.00 -5.89 -10.37
CA MET A 54 7.26 -6.11 -8.95
C MET A 54 8.53 -6.92 -8.77
N GLY A 55 9.43 -6.43 -7.91
CA GLY A 55 10.66 -7.14 -7.61
C GLY A 55 10.39 -8.46 -6.87
N ILE A 56 11.33 -9.37 -6.99
CA ILE A 56 11.28 -10.63 -6.25
C ILE A 56 11.95 -10.42 -4.89
N LEU A 57 11.13 -10.37 -3.84
CA LEU A 57 11.59 -10.16 -2.47
C LEU A 57 11.73 -11.47 -1.71
N SER A 58 11.09 -12.53 -2.20
CA SER A 58 11.16 -13.87 -1.64
C SER A 58 10.89 -14.89 -2.73
N HIS A 59 11.55 -16.04 -2.63
CA HIS A 59 11.27 -17.16 -3.54
C HIS A 59 9.97 -17.88 -3.18
N ASN A 60 9.43 -17.67 -1.99
CA ASN A 60 8.12 -18.14 -1.60
C ASN A 60 7.07 -17.16 -2.14
N PRO A 61 6.18 -17.58 -3.07
CA PRO A 61 5.23 -16.66 -3.70
C PRO A 61 4.31 -15.94 -2.72
N LEU A 62 3.81 -16.63 -1.70
CA LEU A 62 2.94 -16.02 -0.71
C LEU A 62 3.70 -14.99 0.11
N GLN A 63 4.91 -15.32 0.56
CA GLN A 63 5.75 -14.40 1.33
C GLN A 63 6.14 -13.19 0.50
N ASN A 64 6.42 -13.39 -0.80
CA ASN A 64 6.73 -12.30 -1.71
C ASN A 64 5.56 -11.30 -1.78
N ARG A 65 4.34 -11.81 -1.92
CA ARG A 65 3.14 -10.97 -1.93
C ARG A 65 2.96 -10.23 -0.61
N LYS A 66 3.21 -10.89 0.51
CA LYS A 66 3.12 -10.26 1.83
C LYS A 66 4.05 -9.07 1.94
N TYR A 67 5.30 -9.23 1.52
CA TYR A 67 6.26 -8.13 1.57
C TYR A 67 5.79 -6.93 0.75
N HIS A 68 5.32 -7.17 -0.47
CA HIS A 68 4.82 -6.08 -1.31
C HIS A 68 3.61 -5.38 -0.69
N LEU A 69 2.72 -6.12 -0.07
CA LEU A 69 1.55 -5.52 0.59
C LEU A 69 1.92 -4.73 1.85
N VAL A 70 2.93 -5.17 2.60
CA VAL A 70 3.45 -4.39 3.74
C VAL A 70 3.99 -3.05 3.26
N ILE A 71 4.74 -3.06 2.16
CA ILE A 71 5.26 -1.82 1.57
C ILE A 71 4.09 -0.91 1.15
N LEU A 72 3.09 -1.46 0.48
CA LEU A 72 1.90 -0.73 0.05
C LEU A 72 1.22 -0.04 1.24
N VAL A 73 0.94 -0.79 2.30
CA VAL A 73 0.29 -0.26 3.51
C VAL A 73 1.12 0.86 4.11
N ALA A 74 2.42 0.65 4.23
CA ALA A 74 3.34 1.65 4.81
C ALA A 74 3.35 2.94 4.00
N MET A 75 3.39 2.84 2.68
CA MET A 75 3.43 4.02 1.81
C MET A 75 2.10 4.77 1.81
N ILE A 76 1.00 4.05 1.69
CA ILE A 76 -0.33 4.67 1.73
C ILE A 76 -0.53 5.43 3.03
N THR A 77 -0.18 4.82 4.15
CA THR A 77 -0.31 5.42 5.48
C THR A 77 0.43 6.76 5.54
N ARG A 78 1.67 6.79 5.09
CA ARG A 78 2.50 8.00 5.14
C ARG A 78 1.99 9.10 4.22
N PHE A 79 1.55 8.75 3.02
CA PHE A 79 0.96 9.72 2.10
C PHE A 79 -0.33 10.32 2.67
N CYS A 80 -1.15 9.51 3.34
CA CYS A 80 -2.39 9.98 3.95
C CYS A 80 -2.13 10.90 5.15
N ILE A 81 -1.14 10.54 6.00
CA ILE A 81 -0.75 11.39 7.12
C ILE A 81 -0.30 12.77 6.62
N GLU A 82 0.49 12.81 5.57
CA GLU A 82 0.95 14.05 4.97
C GLU A 82 -0.21 14.94 4.50
N ARG A 83 -1.32 14.33 4.13
CA ARG A 83 -2.52 15.04 3.66
C ARG A 83 -3.58 15.24 4.75
N GLY A 84 -3.22 15.05 6.01
CA GLY A 84 -4.06 15.44 7.13
C GLY A 84 -4.69 14.33 7.94
N LEU A 85 -4.39 13.07 7.64
CA LEU A 85 -4.86 11.98 8.47
C LEU A 85 -4.10 12.00 9.81
N GLU A 86 -4.80 11.74 10.91
CA GLU A 86 -4.20 11.79 12.25
C GLU A 86 -3.11 10.70 12.37
N PRO A 87 -1.87 11.07 12.76
CA PRO A 87 -0.73 10.14 12.70
C PRO A 87 -0.87 8.88 13.56
N GLU A 88 -1.21 9.03 14.84
CA GLU A 88 -1.23 7.88 15.76
C GLU A 88 -2.28 6.86 15.36
N GLU A 89 -3.48 7.32 15.02
CA GLU A 89 -4.54 6.43 14.56
C GLU A 89 -4.18 5.76 13.23
N SER A 90 -3.51 6.50 12.36
CA SER A 90 -3.08 6.00 11.05
C SER A 90 -2.04 4.89 11.19
N TYR A 91 -1.03 5.10 12.03
CA TYR A 91 -0.01 4.07 12.27
C TYR A 91 -0.62 2.83 12.93
N THR A 92 -1.56 3.02 13.85
CA THR A 92 -2.24 1.89 14.49
C THR A 92 -3.07 1.10 13.49
N LEU A 93 -3.75 1.78 12.59
CA LEU A 93 -4.48 1.12 11.49
C LEU A 93 -3.54 0.36 10.58
N SER A 94 -2.40 0.96 10.24
CA SER A 94 -1.35 0.33 9.47
C SER A 94 -0.88 -0.96 10.14
N ASP A 95 -0.60 -0.90 11.44
CA ASP A 95 -0.18 -2.08 12.21
C ASP A 95 -1.23 -3.18 12.14
N LEU A 96 -2.50 -2.82 12.26
CA LEU A 96 -3.59 -3.79 12.17
C LEU A 96 -3.61 -4.50 10.81
N PHE A 97 -3.50 -3.75 9.72
CA PHE A 97 -3.46 -4.33 8.38
C PHE A 97 -2.24 -5.22 8.18
N ILE A 98 -1.08 -4.80 8.68
CA ILE A 98 0.15 -5.58 8.56
C ILE A 98 0.02 -6.91 9.32
N ARG A 99 -0.60 -6.90 10.51
CA ARG A 99 -0.86 -8.14 11.24
C ARG A 99 -1.80 -9.06 10.47
N LYS A 100 -2.79 -8.53 9.79
CA LYS A 100 -3.67 -9.33 8.93
C LYS A 100 -2.91 -9.94 7.76
N ILE A 101 -2.02 -9.16 7.15
CA ILE A 101 -1.14 -9.65 6.08
C ILE A 101 -0.27 -10.80 6.59
N ASP A 102 0.33 -10.61 7.77
CA ASP A 102 1.19 -11.62 8.39
C ASP A 102 0.46 -12.95 8.59
N SER A 103 -0.79 -12.89 9.02
CA SER A 103 -1.60 -14.07 9.33
C SER A 103 -2.26 -14.72 8.11
N ALA A 104 -2.20 -14.09 6.94
CA ALA A 104 -2.85 -14.63 5.75
C ALA A 104 -2.19 -15.92 5.30
N ILE A 105 -3.00 -16.87 4.83
CA ILE A 105 -2.53 -18.19 4.40
C ILE A 105 -2.73 -18.43 2.91
N SER A 106 -3.28 -17.46 2.18
CA SER A 106 -3.52 -17.61 0.74
C SER A 106 -3.41 -16.26 0.03
N GLU A 107 -3.13 -16.31 -1.27
CA GLU A 107 -3.12 -15.10 -2.11
C GLU A 107 -4.51 -14.46 -2.19
N LYS A 108 -5.56 -15.26 -2.13
CA LYS A 108 -6.93 -14.74 -2.13
C LYS A 108 -7.19 -13.86 -0.90
N GLN A 109 -6.74 -14.29 0.29
CA GLN A 109 -6.84 -13.49 1.50
C GLN A 109 -6.05 -12.19 1.36
N LEU A 110 -4.86 -12.24 0.79
CA LEU A 110 -4.03 -11.06 0.58
C LEU A 110 -4.70 -10.07 -0.38
N GLU A 111 -5.35 -10.57 -1.43
CA GLU A 111 -6.08 -9.71 -2.35
C GLU A 111 -7.23 -8.99 -1.66
N THR A 112 -7.98 -9.70 -0.81
CA THR A 112 -9.04 -9.10 0.00
C THR A 112 -8.50 -8.02 0.92
N ILE A 113 -7.39 -8.30 1.60
CA ILE A 113 -6.74 -7.31 2.49
C ILE A 113 -6.30 -6.08 1.70
N LYS A 114 -5.71 -6.27 0.53
CA LYS A 114 -5.29 -5.15 -0.33
C LYS A 114 -6.46 -4.24 -0.66
N ILE A 115 -7.56 -4.82 -1.07
CA ILE A 115 -8.77 -4.06 -1.39
C ILE A 115 -9.27 -3.30 -0.17
N ASP A 116 -9.27 -3.94 0.99
CA ASP A 116 -9.69 -3.31 2.25
C ASP A 116 -8.80 -2.12 2.61
N VAL A 117 -7.48 -2.27 2.46
CA VAL A 117 -6.53 -1.18 2.72
C VAL A 117 -6.84 0.02 1.84
N ILE A 118 -6.91 -0.20 0.53
CA ILE A 118 -7.13 0.88 -0.43
C ILE A 118 -8.48 1.54 -0.19
N THR A 119 -9.52 0.75 0.05
CA THR A 119 -10.87 1.26 0.28
C THR A 119 -10.94 2.08 1.56
N GLU A 120 -10.39 1.57 2.65
CA GLU A 120 -10.43 2.25 3.95
C GLU A 120 -9.74 3.61 3.90
N PHE A 121 -8.50 3.63 3.39
CA PHE A 121 -7.76 4.88 3.34
C PHE A 121 -8.37 5.88 2.35
N THR A 122 -8.79 5.42 1.19
CA THR A 122 -9.38 6.31 0.19
C THR A 122 -10.67 6.95 0.69
N ASN A 123 -11.57 6.15 1.28
CA ASN A 123 -12.84 6.67 1.82
C ASN A 123 -12.61 7.63 2.97
N THR A 124 -11.66 7.33 3.85
CA THR A 124 -11.31 8.20 4.97
C THR A 124 -10.79 9.55 4.46
N MET A 125 -9.89 9.52 3.50
CA MET A 125 -9.34 10.76 2.94
C MET A 125 -10.38 11.54 2.15
N HIS A 126 -11.29 10.86 1.47
CA HIS A 126 -12.39 11.52 0.79
C HIS A 126 -13.26 12.30 1.78
N ALA A 127 -13.58 11.70 2.92
CA ALA A 127 -14.35 12.36 3.97
C ALA A 127 -13.63 13.59 4.53
N ILE A 128 -12.32 13.48 4.75
CA ILE A 128 -11.51 14.63 5.23
C ILE A 128 -11.53 15.76 4.21
N LYS A 129 -11.36 15.45 2.93
CA LYS A 129 -11.34 16.45 1.86
C LYS A 129 -12.66 17.21 1.75
N GLN A 130 -13.76 16.61 2.13
CA GLN A 130 -15.06 17.25 2.12
C GLN A 130 -15.34 18.11 3.37
N GLY A 131 -14.29 18.42 4.14
CA GLY A 131 -14.42 19.30 5.30
C GLY A 131 -14.94 18.61 6.55
N LYS A 132 -14.96 17.28 6.57
CA LYS A 132 -15.39 16.52 7.74
C LYS A 132 -14.21 16.29 8.67
N ASN A 133 -13.90 17.27 9.51
CA ASN A 133 -12.76 17.23 10.42
C ASN A 133 -13.06 16.40 11.66
N TYR A 134 -13.39 15.15 11.48
CA TYR A 134 -13.61 14.21 12.57
C TYR A 134 -12.31 13.49 12.91
N SER A 135 -12.17 13.08 14.17
CA SER A 135 -11.17 12.09 14.51
C SER A 135 -11.54 10.78 13.81
N TYR A 136 -10.56 9.91 13.63
CA TYR A 136 -10.78 8.62 13.00
C TYR A 136 -11.89 7.83 13.71
N HIS A 137 -11.89 7.84 15.05
CA HIS A 137 -12.86 7.13 15.86
C HIS A 137 -14.28 7.59 15.56
N VAL A 138 -14.50 8.89 15.47
CA VAL A 138 -15.85 9.42 15.20
C VAL A 138 -16.33 8.99 13.82
N ARG A 139 -15.46 9.04 12.80
CA ARG A 139 -15.85 8.64 11.45
C ARG A 139 -16.29 7.18 11.36
N HIS A 140 -15.74 6.33 12.19
CA HIS A 140 -16.03 4.90 12.16
C HIS A 140 -17.06 4.48 13.20
N GLY A 141 -17.79 5.43 13.75
CA GLY A 141 -18.89 5.15 14.66
C GLY A 141 -18.49 4.74 16.06
N ILE A 142 -17.26 4.98 16.44
CA ILE A 142 -16.80 4.72 17.79
C ILE A 142 -17.23 5.89 18.67
N ASP A 143 -17.93 5.55 19.73
CA ASP A 143 -18.50 6.53 20.62
C ASP A 143 -17.48 7.00 21.67
N TYR A 144 -17.34 8.30 21.79
CA TYR A 144 -16.44 8.91 22.74
C TYR A 144 -17.12 9.30 24.05
N ILE A 145 -18.39 9.15 24.12
CA ILE A 145 -19.14 9.61 25.28
C ILE A 145 -18.85 8.79 26.52
#